data_d66738ba2dd865ac87a6dec21a243bc9
#
_entry.id   d66738ba2dd865ac87a6dec21a243bc9
#
_cell.length_a   1.000
_cell.length_b   1.000
_cell.length_c   1.000
_cell.angle_alpha   90.00
_cell.angle_beta   90.00
_cell.angle_gamma   90.00
#
_symmetry.space_group_name_H-M   'P 1'
#
loop_
_entity.id
_entity.type
_entity.pdbx_description
1 polymer ?
#
loop_
_entity_poly.entity_id
_entity_poly.type
_entity_poly.pdbx_seq_one_letter_code
_entity_poly.pdbx_strand_id
1 'polypeptide(L)'
;MRYGQYCPVAKAAEVLGERWTLLIVRDVMEGAHRFNDLYAGLPGISRTLLSGRLRQLVGDGLLERREANGHPEYWLTPLGLDLQPAVFALGEWAVRNYGGDPGRDELHPEVLMLWIERHVNRDALPDGRLVARFEFRGSRQHTRAWLVSQDHSPRVCHDDPRFEVDLVVASDVRTLHLVFAGRLAMSAALREGSIALEGTMQARRSFTRWFGYSPFATAAREALAG
;
A
#
# COMPACT_ATOMS: atom_id res chain seq x y z
N MET A 1 -26.60 8.05 3.41
CA MET A 1 -27.88 7.29 3.38
C MET A 1 -28.27 7.02 4.81
N ARG A 2 -29.56 7.20 5.25
CA ARG A 2 -29.96 6.92 6.65
C ARG A 2 -30.80 5.65 6.70
N TYR A 3 -30.46 4.73 7.62
CA TYR A 3 -31.20 3.48 7.80
C TYR A 3 -32.42 3.61 8.73
N GLY A 4 -32.51 4.72 9.48
CA GLY A 4 -33.62 4.95 10.40
C GLY A 4 -33.70 3.97 11.57
N GLN A 5 -32.60 3.33 11.92
CA GLN A 5 -32.51 2.34 13.01
C GLN A 5 -31.67 2.86 14.16
N TYR A 6 -32.10 2.62 15.39
CA TYR A 6 -31.27 2.82 16.59
C TYR A 6 -30.38 1.60 16.81
N CYS A 7 -29.44 1.40 15.88
CA CYS A 7 -28.48 0.29 15.89
C CYS A 7 -27.07 0.85 15.66
N PRO A 8 -26.08 0.55 16.52
CA PRO A 8 -24.70 1.03 16.34
C PRO A 8 -24.09 0.63 14.98
N VAL A 9 -24.40 -0.59 14.50
CA VAL A 9 -23.93 -1.04 13.17
C VAL A 9 -24.56 -0.23 12.06
N ALA A 10 -25.87 0.09 12.15
CA ALA A 10 -26.54 0.95 11.17
C ALA A 10 -25.92 2.36 11.18
N LYS A 11 -25.61 2.92 12.36
CA LYS A 11 -24.94 4.22 12.47
C LYS A 11 -23.55 4.21 11.84
N ALA A 12 -22.76 3.18 12.10
CA ALA A 12 -21.46 3.03 11.45
C ALA A 12 -21.60 2.93 9.92
N ALA A 13 -22.56 2.13 9.44
CA ALA A 13 -22.83 1.98 8.01
C ALA A 13 -23.34 3.28 7.34
N GLU A 14 -24.06 4.15 8.06
CA GLU A 14 -24.47 5.47 7.55
C GLU A 14 -23.26 6.36 7.23
N VAL A 15 -22.16 6.23 7.98
CA VAL A 15 -20.90 6.99 7.81
C VAL A 15 -19.96 6.28 6.86
N LEU A 16 -19.74 4.98 7.05
CA LEU A 16 -18.68 4.21 6.39
C LEU A 16 -19.16 3.48 5.12
N GLY A 17 -20.47 3.30 4.94
CA GLY A 17 -21.04 2.50 3.86
C GLY A 17 -20.94 3.12 2.46
N GLU A 18 -20.49 4.34 2.37
CA GLU A 18 -20.27 5.00 1.07
C GLU A 18 -19.00 4.46 0.40
N ARG A 19 -19.13 4.11 -0.88
CA ARG A 19 -17.98 3.60 -1.65
C ARG A 19 -16.76 4.52 -1.52
N TRP A 20 -15.59 3.95 -1.37
CA TRP A 20 -14.28 4.57 -1.18
C TRP A 20 -13.97 5.07 0.24
N THR A 21 -14.96 5.27 1.10
CA THR A 21 -14.75 5.83 2.45
C THR A 21 -13.73 5.04 3.26
N LEU A 22 -13.94 3.71 3.41
CA LEU A 22 -13.02 2.85 4.17
C LEU A 22 -11.62 2.80 3.53
N LEU A 23 -11.52 2.83 2.20
CA LEU A 23 -10.24 2.81 1.51
C LEU A 23 -9.47 4.13 1.68
N ILE A 24 -10.17 5.28 1.67
CA ILE A 24 -9.56 6.59 1.95
C ILE A 24 -9.06 6.63 3.39
N VAL A 25 -9.88 6.19 4.35
CA VAL A 25 -9.50 6.14 5.78
C VAL A 25 -8.27 5.26 5.97
N ARG A 26 -8.25 4.05 5.37
CA ARG A 26 -7.10 3.15 5.36
C ARG A 26 -5.84 3.85 4.81
N ASP A 27 -5.94 4.52 3.66
CA ASP A 27 -4.78 5.14 3.02
C ASP A 27 -4.22 6.31 3.85
N VAL A 28 -5.09 7.07 4.53
CA VAL A 28 -4.64 8.11 5.47
C VAL A 28 -3.98 7.48 6.71
N MET A 29 -4.49 6.36 7.24
CA MET A 29 -3.84 5.59 8.32
C MET A 29 -2.44 5.14 7.93
N GLU A 30 -2.25 4.77 6.67
CA GLU A 30 -1.00 4.29 6.10
C GLU A 30 -0.09 5.42 5.57
N GLY A 31 -0.38 6.69 5.94
CA GLY A 31 0.49 7.84 5.70
C GLY A 31 0.27 8.58 4.38
N ALA A 32 -0.80 8.30 3.64
CA ALA A 32 -1.19 9.12 2.49
C ALA A 32 -1.94 10.37 2.95
N HIS A 33 -1.24 11.48 3.11
CA HIS A 33 -1.85 12.70 3.60
C HIS A 33 -2.19 13.71 2.51
N ARG A 34 -1.62 13.57 1.30
CA ARG A 34 -1.86 14.50 0.20
C ARG A 34 -2.88 13.95 -0.79
N PHE A 35 -3.61 14.86 -1.42
CA PHE A 35 -4.61 14.49 -2.43
C PHE A 35 -4.05 13.56 -3.52
N ASN A 36 -2.86 13.86 -4.04
CA ASN A 36 -2.27 13.05 -5.11
C ASN A 36 -1.82 11.66 -4.62
N ASP A 37 -1.35 11.55 -3.37
CA ASP A 37 -0.94 10.25 -2.78
C ASP A 37 -2.17 9.35 -2.55
N LEU A 38 -3.30 9.94 -2.10
CA LEU A 38 -4.58 9.25 -1.99
C LEU A 38 -5.13 8.85 -3.36
N TYR A 39 -5.06 9.76 -4.33
CA TYR A 39 -5.53 9.49 -5.69
C TYR A 39 -4.77 8.34 -6.37
N ALA A 40 -3.45 8.30 -6.19
CA ALA A 40 -2.59 7.24 -6.72
C ALA A 40 -2.84 5.87 -6.07
N GLY A 41 -3.22 5.84 -4.78
CA GLY A 41 -3.54 4.62 -4.03
C GLY A 41 -4.93 4.04 -4.30
N LEU A 42 -5.80 4.73 -5.05
CA LEU A 42 -7.21 4.38 -5.24
C LEU A 42 -7.57 4.24 -6.73
N PRO A 43 -7.17 3.15 -7.40
CA PRO A 43 -7.44 2.94 -8.82
C PRO A 43 -8.94 3.02 -9.13
N GLY A 44 -9.29 3.78 -10.16
CA GLY A 44 -10.68 3.92 -10.62
C GLY A 44 -11.52 4.97 -9.89
N ILE A 45 -10.97 5.66 -8.87
CA ILE A 45 -11.66 6.85 -8.31
C ILE A 45 -11.44 8.06 -9.23
N SER A 46 -12.47 8.89 -9.43
CA SER A 46 -12.28 10.16 -10.10
C SER A 46 -11.82 11.26 -9.12
N ARG A 47 -11.06 12.26 -9.61
CA ARG A 47 -10.61 13.40 -8.79
C ARG A 47 -11.77 14.13 -8.13
N THR A 48 -12.89 14.30 -8.85
CA THR A 48 -14.10 14.95 -8.33
C THR A 48 -14.71 14.14 -7.18
N LEU A 49 -14.80 12.81 -7.34
CA LEU A 49 -15.34 11.93 -6.31
C LEU A 49 -14.44 11.91 -5.08
N LEU A 50 -13.12 11.79 -5.25
CA LEU A 50 -12.17 11.84 -4.13
C LEU A 50 -12.28 13.17 -3.38
N SER A 51 -12.31 14.31 -4.09
CA SER A 51 -12.49 15.62 -3.47
C SER A 51 -13.81 15.74 -2.70
N GLY A 52 -14.89 15.18 -3.24
CA GLY A 52 -16.20 15.12 -2.56
C GLY A 52 -16.15 14.27 -1.28
N ARG A 53 -15.51 13.10 -1.34
CA ARG A 53 -15.36 12.21 -0.19
C ARG A 53 -14.49 12.80 0.91
N LEU A 54 -13.38 13.45 0.55
CA LEU A 54 -12.52 14.11 1.53
C LEU A 54 -13.26 15.24 2.26
N ARG A 55 -14.04 16.06 1.54
CA ARG A 55 -14.88 17.08 2.18
C ARG A 55 -15.93 16.49 3.11
N GLN A 56 -16.56 15.38 2.72
CA GLN A 56 -17.53 14.67 3.54
C GLN A 56 -16.88 14.14 4.81
N LEU A 57 -15.74 13.44 4.71
CA LEU A 57 -15.01 12.90 5.85
C LEU A 57 -14.52 13.96 6.83
N VAL A 58 -14.16 15.16 6.32
CA VAL A 58 -13.86 16.32 7.16
C VAL A 58 -15.14 16.82 7.86
N GLY A 59 -16.27 16.89 7.14
CA GLY A 59 -17.56 17.28 7.71
C GLY A 59 -18.09 16.30 8.76
N ASP A 60 -17.82 15.01 8.59
CA ASP A 60 -18.18 13.94 9.52
C ASP A 60 -17.19 13.85 10.72
N GLY A 61 -16.14 14.67 10.71
CA GLY A 61 -15.15 14.75 11.80
C GLY A 61 -14.16 13.58 11.84
N LEU A 62 -14.11 12.74 10.82
CA LEU A 62 -13.13 11.63 10.71
C LEU A 62 -11.76 12.10 10.25
N LEU A 63 -11.72 13.11 9.39
CA LEU A 63 -10.51 13.74 8.91
C LEU A 63 -10.48 15.21 9.32
N GLU A 64 -9.29 15.73 9.46
CA GLU A 64 -9.03 17.16 9.48
C GLU A 64 -8.15 17.55 8.29
N ARG A 65 -8.39 18.74 7.75
CA ARG A 65 -7.58 19.32 6.68
C ARG A 65 -6.60 20.32 7.31
N ARG A 66 -5.32 20.10 7.11
CA ARG A 66 -4.23 20.97 7.56
C ARG A 66 -3.54 21.58 6.34
N GLU A 67 -2.96 22.75 6.50
CA GLU A 67 -2.06 23.32 5.49
C GLU A 67 -0.61 23.01 5.89
N ALA A 68 0.12 22.37 4.99
CA ALA A 68 1.53 22.08 5.18
C ALA A 68 2.32 22.49 3.92
N ASN A 69 3.28 23.37 4.07
CA ASN A 69 4.12 23.89 2.98
C ASN A 69 3.31 24.44 1.79
N GLY A 70 2.19 25.13 2.05
CA GLY A 70 1.30 25.67 1.02
C GLY A 70 0.42 24.66 0.30
N HIS A 71 0.33 23.44 0.80
CA HIS A 71 -0.50 22.38 0.26
C HIS A 71 -1.42 21.78 1.32
N PRO A 72 -2.68 21.43 0.95
CA PRO A 72 -3.59 20.79 1.87
C PRO A 72 -3.17 19.32 2.12
N GLU A 73 -3.16 18.97 3.39
CA GLU A 73 -2.99 17.60 3.88
C GLU A 73 -4.22 17.15 4.67
N TYR A 74 -4.51 15.84 4.64
CA TYR A 74 -5.62 15.23 5.34
C TYR A 74 -5.08 14.29 6.40
N TRP A 75 -5.53 14.48 7.63
CA TRP A 75 -5.08 13.73 8.78
C TRP A 75 -6.28 13.14 9.51
N LEU A 76 -6.11 11.98 10.13
CA LEU A 76 -7.16 11.41 10.98
C LEU A 76 -7.29 12.25 12.25
N THR A 77 -8.54 12.52 12.62
CA THR A 77 -8.87 13.01 13.96
C THR A 77 -8.79 11.86 14.97
N PRO A 78 -8.87 12.12 16.29
CA PRO A 78 -9.04 11.05 17.27
C PRO A 78 -10.21 10.11 16.94
N LEU A 79 -11.35 10.64 16.50
CA LEU A 79 -12.51 9.86 16.05
C LEU A 79 -12.18 8.99 14.84
N GLY A 80 -11.40 9.51 13.89
CA GLY A 80 -10.95 8.74 12.72
C GLY A 80 -9.96 7.64 13.10
N LEU A 81 -9.07 7.89 14.08
CA LEU A 81 -8.12 6.91 14.59
C LEU A 81 -8.82 5.76 15.32
N ASP A 82 -9.93 6.00 16.00
CA ASP A 82 -10.73 4.97 16.65
C ASP A 82 -11.30 3.92 15.67
N LEU A 83 -11.31 4.21 14.35
CA LEU A 83 -11.70 3.24 13.34
C LEU A 83 -10.61 2.21 13.01
N GLN A 84 -9.36 2.43 13.43
CA GLN A 84 -8.24 1.58 13.05
C GLN A 84 -8.49 0.10 13.37
N PRO A 85 -8.92 -0.31 14.56
CA PRO A 85 -9.19 -1.72 14.88
C PRO A 85 -10.27 -2.33 13.97
N ALA A 86 -11.31 -1.56 13.63
CA ALA A 86 -12.38 -2.03 12.76
C ALA A 86 -11.91 -2.22 11.31
N VAL A 87 -11.11 -1.29 10.78
CA VAL A 87 -10.54 -1.39 9.42
C VAL A 87 -9.62 -2.60 9.32
N PHE A 88 -8.75 -2.81 10.31
CA PHE A 88 -7.87 -3.99 10.34
C PHE A 88 -8.64 -5.29 10.47
N ALA A 89 -9.65 -5.36 11.36
CA ALA A 89 -10.49 -6.53 11.52
C ALA A 89 -11.24 -6.90 10.22
N LEU A 90 -11.73 -5.91 9.47
CA LEU A 90 -12.32 -6.13 8.14
C LEU A 90 -11.29 -6.68 7.15
N GLY A 91 -10.07 -6.15 7.13
CA GLY A 91 -9.00 -6.64 6.27
C GLY A 91 -8.62 -8.09 6.59
N GLU A 92 -8.43 -8.43 7.86
CA GLU A 92 -8.15 -9.79 8.31
C GLU A 92 -9.28 -10.77 7.99
N TRP A 93 -10.53 -10.35 8.21
CA TRP A 93 -11.70 -11.15 7.84
C TRP A 93 -11.73 -11.40 6.32
N ALA A 94 -11.46 -10.38 5.50
CA ALA A 94 -11.42 -10.50 4.07
C ALA A 94 -10.31 -11.46 3.60
N VAL A 95 -9.13 -11.38 4.18
CA VAL A 95 -8.01 -12.28 3.86
C VAL A 95 -8.34 -13.73 4.14
N ARG A 96 -9.02 -14.01 5.26
CA ARG A 96 -9.42 -15.38 5.64
C ARG A 96 -10.53 -15.96 4.76
N ASN A 97 -11.45 -15.13 4.27
CA ASN A 97 -12.67 -15.59 3.61
C ASN A 97 -12.69 -15.32 2.09
N TYR A 98 -11.96 -14.32 1.61
CA TYR A 98 -11.93 -13.88 0.21
C TYR A 98 -10.51 -13.85 -0.38
N GLY A 99 -9.55 -14.46 0.30
CA GLY A 99 -8.14 -14.47 -0.09
C GLY A 99 -7.84 -15.35 -1.31
N GLY A 100 -8.65 -15.33 -2.35
CA GLY A 100 -8.40 -15.98 -3.64
C GLY A 100 -7.19 -15.41 -4.40
N ASP A 101 -6.89 -15.97 -5.55
CA ASP A 101 -5.89 -15.41 -6.46
C ASP A 101 -6.36 -14.03 -6.96
N PRO A 102 -5.48 -13.02 -6.98
CA PRO A 102 -5.85 -11.69 -7.47
C PRO A 102 -6.20 -11.74 -8.96
N GLY A 103 -7.33 -11.12 -9.31
CA GLY A 103 -7.72 -10.89 -10.69
C GLY A 103 -6.76 -9.93 -11.41
N ARG A 104 -6.76 -9.95 -12.74
CA ARG A 104 -5.87 -9.07 -13.53
C ARG A 104 -6.16 -7.59 -13.32
N ASP A 105 -7.39 -7.25 -13.03
CA ASP A 105 -7.90 -5.91 -12.74
C ASP A 105 -7.58 -5.43 -11.30
N GLU A 106 -7.03 -6.32 -10.46
CA GLU A 106 -6.55 -6.00 -9.11
C GLU A 106 -5.03 -5.82 -9.05
N LEU A 107 -4.32 -6.14 -10.13
CA LEU A 107 -2.87 -6.11 -10.21
C LEU A 107 -2.36 -4.80 -10.81
N HIS A 108 -2.16 -3.81 -9.95
CA HIS A 108 -1.66 -2.47 -10.29
C HIS A 108 -0.21 -2.30 -9.80
N PRO A 109 0.80 -2.33 -10.69
CA PRO A 109 2.21 -2.18 -10.29
C PRO A 109 2.48 -0.90 -9.49
N GLU A 110 1.86 0.21 -9.90
CA GLU A 110 2.00 1.51 -9.26
C GLU A 110 1.47 1.51 -7.83
N VAL A 111 0.32 0.87 -7.60
CA VAL A 111 -0.28 0.75 -6.25
C VAL A 111 0.55 -0.17 -5.37
N LEU A 112 1.01 -1.30 -5.93
CA LEU A 112 1.90 -2.23 -5.21
C LEU A 112 3.18 -1.52 -4.77
N MET A 113 3.78 -0.70 -5.63
CA MET A 113 4.99 0.05 -5.29
C MET A 113 4.75 1.07 -4.19
N LEU A 114 3.61 1.77 -4.18
CA LEU A 114 3.23 2.67 -3.08
C LEU A 114 3.08 1.91 -1.76
N TRP A 115 2.49 0.72 -1.79
CA TRP A 115 2.38 -0.12 -0.60
C TRP A 115 3.75 -0.63 -0.14
N ILE A 116 4.62 -1.05 -1.05
CA ILE A 116 6.00 -1.43 -0.71
C ILE A 116 6.74 -0.25 -0.08
N GLU A 117 6.66 0.96 -0.65
CA GLU A 117 7.29 2.17 -0.07
C GLU A 117 6.87 2.41 1.38
N ARG A 118 5.56 2.33 1.65
CA ARG A 118 5.00 2.58 2.99
C ARG A 118 5.45 1.56 4.03
N HIS A 119 5.68 0.31 3.59
CA HIS A 119 5.98 -0.82 4.49
C HIS A 119 7.45 -1.23 4.48
N VAL A 120 8.33 -0.48 3.81
CA VAL A 120 9.78 -0.72 3.91
C VAL A 120 10.23 -0.71 5.37
N ASN A 121 10.94 -1.76 5.79
CA ASN A 121 11.62 -1.74 7.07
C ASN A 121 12.81 -0.76 6.99
N ARG A 122 12.57 0.47 7.44
CA ARG A 122 13.51 1.59 7.32
C ARG A 122 14.79 1.33 8.09
N ASP A 123 14.71 0.66 9.23
CA ASP A 123 15.90 0.35 10.07
C ASP A 123 16.84 -0.67 9.41
N ALA A 124 16.32 -1.43 8.43
CA ALA A 124 17.10 -2.40 7.67
C ALA A 124 17.63 -1.86 6.33
N LEU A 125 17.29 -0.62 5.98
CA LEU A 125 17.87 0.07 4.83
C LEU A 125 19.35 0.38 5.11
N PRO A 126 20.23 0.34 4.09
CA PRO A 126 21.61 0.77 4.25
C PRO A 126 21.71 2.28 4.51
N ASP A 127 22.76 2.69 5.19
CA ASP A 127 23.12 4.09 5.31
C ASP A 127 23.39 4.71 3.92
N GLY A 128 23.11 6.00 3.80
CA GLY A 128 23.27 6.74 2.55
C GLY A 128 22.15 6.44 1.55
N ARG A 129 22.51 6.29 0.28
CA ARG A 129 21.55 6.08 -0.79
C ARG A 129 21.48 4.60 -1.21
N LEU A 130 20.25 4.12 -1.40
CA LEU A 130 19.92 2.86 -2.05
C LEU A 130 18.98 3.13 -3.23
N VAL A 131 19.32 2.60 -4.40
CA VAL A 131 18.47 2.64 -5.58
C VAL A 131 18.11 1.22 -6.00
N ALA A 132 16.87 0.81 -5.74
CA ALA A 132 16.34 -0.48 -6.18
C ALA A 132 15.37 -0.29 -7.35
N ARG A 133 15.68 -0.86 -8.50
CA ARG A 133 14.80 -0.87 -9.68
C ARG A 133 13.97 -2.14 -9.70
N PHE A 134 12.66 -1.98 -9.74
CA PHE A 134 11.69 -3.05 -9.92
C PHE A 134 11.35 -3.17 -11.41
N GLU A 135 11.41 -4.37 -11.95
CA GLU A 135 11.06 -4.67 -13.34
C GLU A 135 9.92 -5.68 -13.37
N PHE A 136 8.78 -5.26 -13.95
CA PHE A 136 7.56 -6.07 -13.99
C PHE A 136 7.44 -6.80 -15.34
N ARG A 137 7.78 -8.08 -15.34
CA ARG A 137 7.65 -8.95 -16.52
C ARG A 137 6.17 -9.13 -16.90
N GLY A 138 5.86 -9.11 -18.18
CA GLY A 138 4.49 -9.33 -18.67
C GLY A 138 3.51 -8.17 -18.48
N SER A 139 3.92 -7.09 -17.81
CA SER A 139 3.13 -5.87 -17.72
C SER A 139 3.19 -5.09 -19.03
N ARG A 140 2.04 -4.55 -19.49
CA ARG A 140 1.95 -3.68 -20.66
C ARG A 140 2.18 -2.21 -20.33
N GLN A 141 1.93 -1.83 -19.08
CA GLN A 141 2.09 -0.47 -18.55
C GLN A 141 2.88 -0.56 -17.25
N HIS A 142 3.61 0.51 -16.93
CA HIS A 142 4.40 0.57 -15.69
C HIS A 142 5.35 -0.63 -15.54
N THR A 143 6.14 -0.90 -16.57
CA THR A 143 7.07 -2.04 -16.61
C THR A 143 8.25 -1.89 -15.66
N ARG A 144 8.49 -0.68 -15.16
CA ARG A 144 9.57 -0.32 -14.22
C ARG A 144 9.10 0.67 -13.19
N ALA A 145 9.69 0.57 -12.00
CA ALA A 145 9.61 1.57 -10.94
C ALA A 145 10.92 1.55 -10.14
N TRP A 146 11.25 2.65 -9.50
CA TRP A 146 12.46 2.77 -8.67
C TRP A 146 12.05 3.10 -7.25
N LEU A 147 12.58 2.34 -6.30
CA LEU A 147 12.55 2.71 -4.89
C LEU A 147 13.92 3.32 -4.59
N VAL A 148 13.92 4.62 -4.34
CA VAL A 148 15.11 5.38 -3.96
C VAL A 148 14.99 5.69 -2.47
N SER A 149 15.95 5.21 -1.68
CA SER A 149 16.07 5.60 -0.28
C SER A 149 17.26 6.52 -0.13
N GLN A 150 17.10 7.61 0.59
CA GLN A 150 18.15 8.49 1.04
C GLN A 150 18.03 8.60 2.55
N ASP A 151 19.08 8.19 3.27
CA ASP A 151 19.12 8.24 4.73
C ASP A 151 17.86 7.66 5.39
N HIS A 152 17.54 6.40 5.06
CA HIS A 152 16.37 5.63 5.52
C HIS A 152 15.01 6.23 5.14
N SER A 153 14.98 7.15 4.18
CA SER A 153 13.72 7.77 3.67
C SER A 153 13.40 7.26 2.28
N PRO A 154 12.65 6.14 2.14
CA PRO A 154 12.31 5.56 0.86
C PRO A 154 11.27 6.41 0.11
N ARG A 155 11.42 6.48 -1.22
CA ARG A 155 10.47 7.09 -2.16
C ARG A 155 10.40 6.28 -3.43
N VAL A 156 9.18 6.10 -3.94
CA VAL A 156 8.95 5.48 -5.25
C VAL A 156 8.95 6.54 -6.35
N CYS A 157 9.71 6.26 -7.40
CA CYS A 157 9.75 7.03 -8.64
C CYS A 157 9.29 6.13 -9.79
N HIS A 158 8.43 6.64 -10.66
CA HIS A 158 7.99 5.93 -11.86
C HIS A 158 8.84 6.30 -13.08
N ASP A 159 9.51 7.44 -13.03
CA ASP A 159 10.52 7.86 -14.01
C ASP A 159 11.93 7.52 -13.50
N ASP A 160 12.85 7.29 -14.43
CA ASP A 160 14.24 7.00 -14.11
C ASP A 160 14.88 8.18 -13.34
N PRO A 161 15.24 7.97 -12.07
CA PRO A 161 15.85 9.03 -11.24
C PRO A 161 17.29 9.37 -11.66
N ARG A 162 17.84 8.68 -12.67
CA ARG A 162 19.19 8.86 -13.22
C ARG A 162 20.31 8.65 -12.20
N PHE A 163 20.07 7.78 -11.24
CA PHE A 163 21.09 7.29 -10.31
C PHE A 163 21.57 5.91 -10.73
N GLU A 164 22.78 5.57 -10.33
CA GLU A 164 23.27 4.20 -10.45
C GLU A 164 22.37 3.25 -9.66
N VAL A 165 22.02 2.11 -10.26
CA VAL A 165 21.11 1.12 -9.67
C VAL A 165 21.92 0.11 -8.88
N ASP A 166 21.68 0.04 -7.58
CA ASP A 166 22.35 -0.90 -6.67
C ASP A 166 21.73 -2.31 -6.73
N LEU A 167 20.42 -2.37 -6.99
CA LEU A 167 19.64 -3.60 -7.00
C LEU A 167 18.59 -3.57 -8.10
N VAL A 168 18.52 -4.64 -8.90
CA VAL A 168 17.38 -4.91 -9.79
C VAL A 168 16.54 -6.04 -9.19
N VAL A 169 15.24 -5.82 -9.08
CA VAL A 169 14.25 -6.80 -8.63
C VAL A 169 13.33 -7.10 -9.82
N ALA A 170 13.52 -8.23 -10.47
CA ALA A 170 12.74 -8.64 -11.64
C ALA A 170 11.69 -9.70 -11.25
N SER A 171 10.41 -9.42 -11.48
CA SER A 171 9.30 -10.33 -11.19
C SER A 171 8.10 -9.99 -12.09
N ASP A 172 7.10 -10.85 -12.13
CA ASP A 172 5.76 -10.42 -12.54
C ASP A 172 5.02 -9.76 -11.36
N VAL A 173 4.03 -8.93 -11.70
CA VAL A 173 3.27 -8.15 -10.69
C VAL A 173 2.56 -9.07 -9.70
N ARG A 174 1.96 -10.17 -10.18
CA ARG A 174 1.21 -11.12 -9.36
C ARG A 174 2.10 -11.77 -8.30
N THR A 175 3.25 -12.27 -8.70
CA THR A 175 4.22 -12.90 -7.80
C THR A 175 4.66 -11.93 -6.70
N LEU A 176 5.05 -10.71 -7.07
CA LEU A 176 5.48 -9.71 -6.08
C LEU A 176 4.33 -9.30 -5.15
N HIS A 177 3.10 -9.21 -5.69
CA HIS A 177 1.90 -8.93 -4.89
C HIS A 177 1.60 -10.04 -3.89
N LEU A 178 1.68 -11.32 -4.31
CA LEU A 178 1.49 -12.47 -3.42
C LEU A 178 2.56 -12.53 -2.31
N VAL A 179 3.80 -12.18 -2.64
CA VAL A 179 4.87 -12.09 -1.63
C VAL A 179 4.58 -10.96 -0.65
N PHE A 180 4.23 -9.76 -1.15
CA PHE A 180 3.88 -8.63 -0.30
C PHE A 180 2.69 -8.95 0.62
N ALA A 181 1.67 -9.60 0.09
CA ALA A 181 0.49 -10.04 0.84
C ALA A 181 0.76 -11.19 1.83
N GLY A 182 1.97 -11.77 1.84
CA GLY A 182 2.31 -12.91 2.70
C GLY A 182 1.78 -14.25 2.25
N ARG A 183 1.23 -14.35 1.03
CA ARG A 183 0.65 -15.58 0.46
C ARG A 183 1.67 -16.45 -0.28
N LEU A 184 2.81 -15.89 -0.63
CA LEU A 184 3.97 -16.59 -1.18
C LEU A 184 5.19 -16.23 -0.34
N ALA A 185 5.94 -17.24 0.09
CA ALA A 185 7.17 -16.99 0.84
C ALA A 185 8.23 -16.37 -0.07
N MET A 186 8.86 -15.26 0.35
CA MET A 186 9.95 -14.62 -0.37
C MET A 186 11.09 -15.61 -0.70
N SER A 187 11.43 -16.48 0.25
CA SER A 187 12.47 -17.51 0.07
C SER A 187 12.11 -18.54 -1.02
N ALA A 188 10.84 -18.87 -1.18
CA ALA A 188 10.37 -19.73 -2.25
C ALA A 188 10.46 -19.02 -3.60
N ALA A 189 9.94 -17.79 -3.68
CA ALA A 189 9.97 -16.99 -4.91
C ALA A 189 11.40 -16.76 -5.43
N LEU A 190 12.35 -16.51 -4.52
CA LEU A 190 13.76 -16.36 -4.87
C LEU A 190 14.40 -17.69 -5.33
N ARG A 191 14.12 -18.80 -4.66
CA ARG A 191 14.66 -20.11 -4.99
C ARG A 191 14.15 -20.61 -6.34
N GLU A 192 12.89 -20.35 -6.65
CA GLU A 192 12.22 -20.75 -7.90
C GLU A 192 12.50 -19.79 -9.06
N GLY A 193 13.15 -18.65 -8.80
CA GLY A 193 13.47 -17.64 -9.81
C GLY A 193 12.27 -16.82 -10.28
N SER A 194 11.11 -16.92 -9.61
CA SER A 194 9.94 -16.08 -9.88
C SER A 194 10.18 -14.62 -9.46
N ILE A 195 11.04 -14.40 -8.45
CA ILE A 195 11.72 -13.15 -8.18
C ILE A 195 13.22 -13.34 -8.43
N ALA A 196 13.80 -12.55 -9.31
CA ALA A 196 15.24 -12.52 -9.57
C ALA A 196 15.86 -11.22 -9.03
N LEU A 197 17.02 -11.34 -8.41
CA LEU A 197 17.77 -10.21 -7.85
C LEU A 197 19.11 -10.10 -8.57
N GLU A 198 19.39 -8.92 -9.15
CA GLU A 198 20.66 -8.57 -9.76
C GLU A 198 21.27 -7.36 -9.05
N GLY A 199 22.56 -7.38 -8.80
CA GLY A 199 23.26 -6.33 -8.09
C GLY A 199 24.36 -6.89 -7.19
N THR A 200 24.94 -6.05 -6.34
CA THR A 200 25.98 -6.46 -5.41
C THR A 200 25.46 -7.50 -4.41
N MET A 201 26.35 -8.34 -3.90
CA MET A 201 25.98 -9.33 -2.88
C MET A 201 25.34 -8.67 -1.65
N GLN A 202 25.83 -7.50 -1.26
CA GLN A 202 25.29 -6.73 -0.16
C GLN A 202 23.86 -6.26 -0.42
N ALA A 203 23.59 -5.65 -1.58
CA ALA A 203 22.26 -5.17 -1.97
C ALA A 203 21.25 -6.32 -2.02
N ARG A 204 21.63 -7.47 -2.64
CA ARG A 204 20.80 -8.66 -2.70
C ARG A 204 20.46 -9.24 -1.33
N ARG A 205 21.44 -9.30 -0.40
CA ARG A 205 21.23 -9.78 0.97
C ARG A 205 20.40 -8.82 1.81
N SER A 206 20.50 -7.51 1.57
CA SER A 206 19.71 -6.51 2.30
C SER A 206 18.23 -6.50 1.88
N PHE A 207 17.91 -6.90 0.63
CA PHE A 207 16.55 -6.87 0.09
C PHE A 207 15.53 -7.55 0.99
N THR A 208 15.79 -8.80 1.40
CA THR A 208 14.85 -9.57 2.24
C THR A 208 14.68 -9.01 3.65
N ARG A 209 15.57 -8.13 4.11
CA ARG A 209 15.49 -7.48 5.42
C ARG A 209 14.69 -6.19 5.38
N TRP A 210 14.86 -5.40 4.32
CA TRP A 210 14.13 -4.13 4.20
C TRP A 210 12.80 -4.25 3.43
N PHE A 211 12.60 -5.32 2.65
CA PHE A 211 11.32 -5.54 1.99
C PHE A 211 10.24 -5.81 3.05
N GLY A 212 9.32 -4.87 3.17
CA GLY A 212 8.20 -4.99 4.09
C GLY A 212 7.03 -5.76 3.49
N TYR A 213 6.13 -6.19 4.35
CA TYR A 213 4.94 -6.94 3.98
C TYR A 213 3.68 -6.16 4.32
N SER A 214 2.58 -6.53 3.69
CA SER A 214 1.25 -6.03 4.04
C SER A 214 0.97 -6.22 5.54
N PRO A 215 0.28 -5.28 6.21
CA PRO A 215 -0.16 -5.46 7.59
C PRO A 215 -1.03 -6.71 7.78
N PHE A 216 -1.63 -7.22 6.72
CA PHE A 216 -2.44 -8.44 6.73
C PHE A 216 -1.65 -9.73 6.41
N ALA A 217 -0.34 -9.63 6.18
CA ALA A 217 0.47 -10.79 5.75
C ALA A 217 0.50 -11.93 6.79
N THR A 218 0.43 -11.61 8.09
CA THR A 218 0.38 -12.62 9.14
C THR A 218 -0.92 -13.40 9.06
N ALA A 219 -2.07 -12.73 9.00
CA ALA A 219 -3.37 -13.38 8.87
C ALA A 219 -3.47 -14.20 7.55
N ALA A 220 -2.83 -13.72 6.48
CA ALA A 220 -2.77 -14.47 5.21
C ALA A 220 -1.98 -15.77 5.33
N ARG A 221 -0.85 -15.76 6.04
CA ARG A 221 -0.05 -16.98 6.28
C ARG A 221 -0.78 -17.98 7.16
N GLU A 222 -1.45 -17.51 8.21
CA GLU A 222 -2.26 -18.35 9.09
C GLU A 222 -3.42 -19.02 8.34
N ALA A 223 -4.10 -18.28 7.47
CA ALA A 223 -5.20 -18.79 6.65
C ALA A 223 -4.75 -19.84 5.60
N LEU A 224 -3.47 -19.86 5.22
CA LEU A 224 -2.90 -20.86 4.31
C LEU A 224 -2.41 -22.12 5.04
N ALA A 225 -2.20 -22.03 6.35
CA ALA A 225 -1.69 -23.13 7.18
C ALA A 225 -2.81 -23.99 7.80
N GLY A 226 -4.05 -23.49 7.85
CA GLY A 226 -5.24 -24.17 8.36
C GLY A 226 -6.10 -24.75 7.26
#